data_21b158245c9f39fa70cbb8137248d0a3
#
_entry.id   21b158245c9f39fa70cbb8137248d0a3
#
_cell.length_a   1.000
_cell.length_b   1.000
_cell.length_c   1.000
_cell.angle_alpha   90.00
_cell.angle_beta   90.00
_cell.angle_gamma   90.00
#
_symmetry.space_group_name_H-M   'P 1'
#
loop_
_entity.id
_entity.type
_entity.pdbx_description
1 polymer ?
#
loop_
_entity_poly.entity_id
_entity_poly.type
_entity_poly.pdbx_seq_one_letter_code
_entity_poly.pdbx_strand_id
1 'polypeptide(L)'
;MPFYLLLAATMVAAGFDSLTGAAVVLLGAGCGVLGSTVNPFAVGVAVDALSGIGIAVNQGIIIALGAILWLTTTIISIIFVMRYAKKVKADKGSTFLSLQEQQDMMNEWGMTDSEAEAADGQEMAPKMTGRQKATLIVFALTFVIMIVSFIPWEDLGFDGFVAGQSY
;
A
#
# COMPACT_ATOMS: atom_id res chain seq x y z
N MET A 1 -8.12 2.21 12.42
CA MET A 1 -7.66 2.40 11.02
C MET A 1 -7.60 3.90 10.65
N PRO A 2 -6.72 4.69 11.27
CA PRO A 2 -6.70 6.15 11.05
C PRO A 2 -6.27 6.55 9.63
N PHE A 3 -5.42 5.72 8.98
CA PHE A 3 -4.94 6.02 7.63
C PHE A 3 -6.01 5.93 6.53
N TYR A 4 -7.07 5.15 6.74
CA TYR A 4 -8.17 5.07 5.78
C TYR A 4 -8.89 6.41 5.63
N LEU A 5 -9.28 7.02 6.75
CA LEU A 5 -9.96 8.32 6.77
C LEU A 5 -9.08 9.41 6.18
N LEU A 6 -7.79 9.44 6.54
CA LEU A 6 -6.84 10.41 6.01
C LEU A 6 -6.68 10.30 4.50
N LEU A 7 -6.52 9.07 3.97
CA LEU A 7 -6.39 8.86 2.53
C LEU A 7 -7.69 9.15 1.78
N ALA A 8 -8.84 8.78 2.33
CA ALA A 8 -10.13 9.10 1.72
C ALA A 8 -10.33 10.62 1.63
N ALA A 9 -10.10 11.35 2.73
CA ALA A 9 -10.20 12.80 2.76
C ALA A 9 -9.22 13.47 1.78
N THR A 10 -7.96 13.03 1.71
CA THR A 10 -6.98 13.57 0.77
C THR A 10 -7.34 13.29 -0.69
N MET A 11 -7.94 12.13 -0.99
CA MET A 11 -8.41 11.83 -2.35
C MET A 11 -9.60 12.69 -2.75
N VAL A 12 -10.55 12.92 -1.84
CA VAL A 12 -11.69 13.83 -2.10
C VAL A 12 -11.19 15.25 -2.32
N ALA A 13 -10.26 15.73 -1.48
CA ALA A 13 -9.63 17.04 -1.63
C ALA A 13 -8.86 17.18 -2.97
N ALA A 14 -8.30 16.10 -3.50
CA ALA A 14 -7.63 16.07 -4.81
C ALA A 14 -8.61 15.94 -6.01
N GLY A 15 -9.93 15.98 -5.75
CA GLY A 15 -10.97 15.93 -6.78
C GLY A 15 -11.36 14.52 -7.23
N PHE A 16 -10.98 13.50 -6.46
CA PHE A 16 -11.45 12.12 -6.65
C PHE A 16 -12.65 11.83 -5.74
N ASP A 17 -13.25 10.65 -5.89
CA ASP A 17 -14.29 10.18 -4.97
C ASP A 17 -13.70 9.39 -3.78
N SER A 18 -14.49 9.21 -2.72
CA SER A 18 -14.09 8.40 -1.55
C SER A 18 -13.88 6.93 -1.90
N LEU A 19 -14.55 6.43 -2.94
CA LEU A 19 -14.38 5.06 -3.42
C LEU A 19 -12.99 4.84 -4.02
N THR A 20 -12.42 5.84 -4.71
CA THR A 20 -11.02 5.80 -5.17
C THR A 20 -10.07 5.66 -3.97
N GLY A 21 -10.29 6.45 -2.91
CA GLY A 21 -9.50 6.34 -1.68
C GLY A 21 -9.62 4.97 -1.02
N ALA A 22 -10.83 4.45 -0.90
CA ALA A 22 -11.10 3.11 -0.37
C ALA A 22 -10.40 2.03 -1.21
N ALA A 23 -10.50 2.11 -2.54
CA ALA A 23 -9.88 1.15 -3.45
C ALA A 23 -8.35 1.14 -3.33
N VAL A 24 -7.71 2.30 -3.21
CA VAL A 24 -6.26 2.40 -3.00
C VAL A 24 -5.84 1.67 -1.72
N VAL A 25 -6.55 1.88 -0.61
CA VAL A 25 -6.22 1.24 0.68
C VAL A 25 -6.49 -0.26 0.64
N LEU A 26 -7.67 -0.68 0.20
CA LEU A 26 -8.07 -2.09 0.22
C LEU A 26 -7.27 -2.94 -0.76
N LEU A 27 -7.12 -2.48 -2.00
CA LEU A 27 -6.34 -3.20 -3.01
C LEU A 27 -4.85 -3.15 -2.69
N GLY A 28 -4.34 -2.03 -2.18
CA GLY A 28 -2.96 -1.91 -1.75
C GLY A 28 -2.63 -2.86 -0.59
N ALA A 29 -3.49 -2.92 0.44
CA ALA A 29 -3.35 -3.85 1.55
C ALA A 29 -3.47 -5.32 1.08
N GLY A 30 -4.44 -5.62 0.20
CA GLY A 30 -4.60 -6.96 -0.37
C GLY A 30 -3.38 -7.42 -1.17
N CYS A 31 -2.83 -6.56 -2.02
CA CYS A 31 -1.59 -6.84 -2.74
C CYS A 31 -0.41 -7.02 -1.78
N GLY A 32 -0.33 -6.22 -0.70
CA GLY A 32 0.69 -6.37 0.33
C GLY A 32 0.66 -7.73 1.04
N VAL A 33 -0.54 -8.23 1.35
CA VAL A 33 -0.71 -9.57 1.95
C VAL A 33 -0.25 -10.66 0.99
N LEU A 34 -0.57 -10.56 -0.30
CA LEU A 34 -0.10 -11.51 -1.32
C LEU A 34 1.42 -11.49 -1.48
N GLY A 35 2.07 -10.34 -1.25
CA GLY A 35 3.53 -10.22 -1.27
C GLY A 35 4.24 -10.82 -0.06
N SER A 36 3.50 -11.26 0.96
CA SER A 36 4.05 -11.79 2.22
C SER A 36 4.49 -13.25 2.10
N THR A 37 5.23 -13.60 1.05
CA THR A 37 5.70 -14.97 0.76
C THR A 37 6.85 -15.43 1.65
N VAL A 38 7.52 -14.50 2.31
CA VAL A 38 8.58 -14.77 3.29
C VAL A 38 8.09 -14.66 4.74
N ASN A 39 6.77 -14.58 4.94
CA ASN A 39 6.18 -14.48 6.28
C ASN A 39 6.37 -15.79 7.06
N PRO A 40 7.15 -15.79 8.16
CA PRO A 40 7.40 -17.01 8.94
C PRO A 40 6.14 -17.58 9.57
N PHE A 41 5.15 -16.74 9.89
CA PHE A 41 3.89 -17.18 10.52
C PHE A 41 2.92 -17.86 9.55
N ALA A 42 2.92 -17.47 8.28
CA ALA A 42 2.02 -18.06 7.29
C ALA A 42 2.73 -19.13 6.45
N VAL A 43 3.79 -18.76 5.78
CA VAL A 43 4.52 -19.64 4.87
C VAL A 43 5.45 -20.58 5.65
N GLY A 44 6.16 -20.09 6.67
CA GLY A 44 7.06 -20.89 7.48
C GLY A 44 6.34 -22.04 8.16
N VAL A 45 5.23 -21.78 8.87
CA VAL A 45 4.43 -22.83 9.52
C VAL A 45 3.92 -23.88 8.52
N ALA A 46 3.50 -23.45 7.33
CA ALA A 46 3.06 -24.38 6.29
C ALA A 46 4.20 -25.25 5.77
N VAL A 47 5.39 -24.68 5.55
CA VAL A 47 6.60 -25.41 5.13
C VAL A 47 7.03 -26.42 6.20
N ASP A 48 7.04 -26.00 7.49
CA ASP A 48 7.39 -26.86 8.61
C ASP A 48 6.42 -28.04 8.75
N ALA A 49 5.11 -27.79 8.61
CA ALA A 49 4.10 -28.84 8.66
C ALA A 49 4.28 -29.86 7.52
N LEU A 50 4.62 -29.42 6.31
CA LEU A 50 4.88 -30.31 5.18
C LEU A 50 6.16 -31.12 5.35
N SER A 51 7.23 -30.49 5.85
CA SER A 51 8.49 -31.16 6.12
C SER A 51 8.34 -32.20 7.23
N GLY A 52 7.50 -31.95 8.24
CA GLY A 52 7.18 -32.89 9.31
C GLY A 52 6.52 -34.20 8.84
N ILE A 53 5.87 -34.19 7.69
CA ILE A 53 5.29 -35.41 7.04
C ILE A 53 6.15 -35.94 5.88
N GLY A 54 7.39 -35.49 5.78
CA GLY A 54 8.37 -35.98 4.79
C GLY A 54 8.23 -35.39 3.38
N ILE A 55 7.47 -34.33 3.20
CA ILE A 55 7.36 -33.63 1.91
C ILE A 55 8.45 -32.55 1.83
N ALA A 56 9.42 -32.74 0.94
CA ALA A 56 10.44 -31.74 0.70
C ALA A 56 9.84 -30.54 -0.06
N VAL A 57 9.88 -29.35 0.55
CA VAL A 57 9.39 -28.12 -0.04
C VAL A 57 10.57 -27.24 -0.46
N ASN A 58 10.54 -26.76 -1.70
CA ASN A 58 11.53 -25.82 -2.18
C ASN A 58 11.05 -24.38 -1.91
N GLN A 59 11.60 -23.75 -0.89
CA GLN A 59 11.25 -22.41 -0.47
C GLN A 59 11.51 -21.35 -1.56
N GLY A 60 12.56 -21.53 -2.36
CA GLY A 60 12.85 -20.64 -3.48
C GLY A 60 11.74 -20.62 -4.54
N ILE A 61 11.11 -21.77 -4.81
CA ILE A 61 9.97 -21.86 -5.74
C ILE A 61 8.76 -21.13 -5.17
N ILE A 62 8.48 -21.27 -3.86
CA ILE A 62 7.38 -20.58 -3.19
C ILE A 62 7.56 -19.07 -3.30
N ILE A 63 8.75 -18.56 -3.00
CA ILE A 63 9.09 -17.14 -3.09
C ILE A 63 8.94 -16.65 -4.54
N ALA A 64 9.45 -17.38 -5.51
CA ALA A 64 9.37 -17.00 -6.93
C ALA A 64 7.91 -16.94 -7.43
N LEU A 65 7.11 -17.96 -7.13
CA LEU A 65 5.69 -18.00 -7.49
C LEU A 65 4.90 -16.87 -6.79
N GLY A 66 5.17 -16.65 -5.51
CA GLY A 66 4.56 -15.57 -4.77
C GLY A 66 4.93 -14.18 -5.29
N ALA A 67 6.18 -13.98 -5.68
CA ALA A 67 6.61 -12.73 -6.30
C ALA A 67 5.92 -12.47 -7.65
N ILE A 68 5.78 -13.49 -8.49
CA ILE A 68 5.06 -13.41 -9.77
C ILE A 68 3.58 -13.05 -9.52
N LEU A 69 2.94 -13.74 -8.59
CA LEU A 69 1.55 -13.49 -8.23
C LEU A 69 1.36 -12.08 -7.68
N TRP A 70 2.24 -11.64 -6.79
CA TRP A 70 2.24 -10.31 -6.23
C TRP A 70 2.39 -9.21 -7.28
N LEU A 71 3.39 -9.34 -8.17
CA LEU A 71 3.62 -8.39 -9.25
C LEU A 71 2.41 -8.30 -10.19
N THR A 72 1.90 -9.46 -10.62
CA THR A 72 0.74 -9.53 -11.52
C THR A 72 -0.48 -8.86 -10.90
N THR A 73 -0.81 -9.19 -9.65
CA THR A 73 -1.97 -8.63 -8.94
C THR A 73 -1.80 -7.13 -8.69
N THR A 74 -0.60 -6.69 -8.32
CA THR A 74 -0.29 -5.28 -8.11
C THR A 74 -0.44 -4.47 -9.40
N ILE A 75 0.09 -4.95 -10.52
CA ILE A 75 -0.03 -4.27 -11.82
C ILE A 75 -1.50 -4.16 -12.23
N ILE A 76 -2.27 -5.24 -12.12
CA ILE A 76 -3.70 -5.24 -12.45
C ILE A 76 -4.45 -4.23 -11.56
N SER A 77 -4.19 -4.23 -10.26
CA SER A 77 -4.81 -3.32 -9.29
C SER A 77 -4.48 -1.85 -9.60
N ILE A 78 -3.22 -1.54 -9.90
CA ILE A 78 -2.80 -0.19 -10.28
C ILE A 78 -3.52 0.25 -11.56
N ILE A 79 -3.55 -0.59 -12.60
CA ILE A 79 -4.21 -0.26 -13.86
C ILE A 79 -5.71 -0.01 -13.62
N PHE A 80 -6.37 -0.86 -12.84
CA PHE A 80 -7.78 -0.72 -12.53
C PHE A 80 -8.08 0.59 -11.79
N VAL A 81 -7.37 0.85 -10.70
CA VAL A 81 -7.57 2.06 -9.88
C VAL A 81 -7.25 3.31 -10.69
N MET A 82 -6.15 3.31 -11.46
CA MET A 82 -5.78 4.47 -12.29
C MET A 82 -6.79 4.76 -13.39
N ARG A 83 -7.36 3.72 -14.02
CA ARG A 83 -8.40 3.92 -15.05
C ARG A 83 -9.68 4.47 -14.43
N TYR A 84 -10.09 3.93 -13.28
CA TYR A 84 -11.24 4.41 -12.54
C TYR A 84 -11.04 5.85 -12.07
N ALA A 85 -9.93 6.15 -11.41
CA ALA A 85 -9.59 7.48 -10.93
C ALA A 85 -9.57 8.53 -12.05
N LYS A 86 -8.97 8.21 -13.21
CA LYS A 86 -8.98 9.10 -14.38
C LYS A 86 -10.39 9.36 -14.90
N LYS A 87 -11.25 8.33 -14.92
CA LYS A 87 -12.64 8.44 -15.35
C LYS A 87 -13.43 9.38 -14.43
N VAL A 88 -13.33 9.18 -13.11
CA VAL A 88 -14.01 10.02 -12.10
C VAL A 88 -13.49 11.45 -12.12
N LYS A 89 -12.18 11.64 -12.30
CA LYS A 89 -11.58 12.99 -12.36
C LYS A 89 -12.02 13.75 -13.62
N ALA A 90 -12.20 13.06 -14.75
CA ALA A 90 -12.66 13.66 -16.00
C ALA A 90 -14.16 14.00 -15.98
N ASP A 91 -14.95 13.16 -15.33
CA ASP A 91 -16.40 13.31 -15.19
C ASP A 91 -16.84 12.81 -13.81
N LYS A 92 -17.13 13.76 -12.91
CA LYS A 92 -17.58 13.46 -11.54
C LYS A 92 -18.89 12.67 -11.49
N GLY A 93 -19.71 12.73 -12.54
CA GLY A 93 -20.94 11.94 -12.66
C GLY A 93 -20.71 10.47 -13.00
N SER A 94 -19.48 10.08 -13.41
CA SER A 94 -19.15 8.70 -13.77
C SER A 94 -18.68 7.82 -12.60
N THR A 95 -18.79 8.31 -11.37
CA THR A 95 -18.55 7.53 -10.15
C THR A 95 -19.60 6.44 -9.97
N PHE A 96 -19.24 5.38 -9.24
CA PHE A 96 -20.20 4.34 -8.82
C PHE A 96 -21.03 4.74 -7.59
N LEU A 97 -20.72 5.87 -6.95
CA LEU A 97 -21.48 6.39 -5.82
C LEU A 97 -22.84 6.92 -6.28
N SER A 98 -23.90 6.64 -5.51
CA SER A 98 -25.20 7.26 -5.71
C SER A 98 -25.13 8.77 -5.47
N LEU A 99 -26.12 9.52 -5.98
CA LEU A 99 -26.19 10.97 -5.78
C LEU A 99 -26.22 11.35 -4.29
N GLN A 100 -26.86 10.55 -3.48
CA GLN A 100 -26.94 10.77 -2.03
C GLN A 100 -25.57 10.55 -1.37
N GLU A 101 -24.90 9.46 -1.68
CA GLU A 101 -23.55 9.18 -1.18
C GLU A 101 -22.52 10.23 -1.62
N GLN A 102 -22.66 10.77 -2.84
CA GLN A 102 -21.84 11.89 -3.31
C GLN A 102 -22.07 13.16 -2.48
N GLN A 103 -23.32 13.48 -2.15
CA GLN A 103 -23.64 14.62 -1.30
C GLN A 103 -23.13 14.44 0.13
N ASP A 104 -23.31 13.24 0.70
CA ASP A 104 -22.80 12.92 2.04
C ASP A 104 -21.27 13.01 2.09
N MET A 105 -20.58 12.50 1.07
CA MET A 105 -19.14 12.61 0.92
C MET A 105 -18.67 14.06 0.84
N MET A 106 -19.35 14.90 0.06
CA MET A 106 -19.01 16.31 -0.06
C MET A 106 -19.28 17.08 1.23
N ASN A 107 -20.33 16.73 1.96
CA ASN A 107 -20.65 17.34 3.25
C ASN A 107 -19.66 16.93 4.35
N GLU A 108 -19.16 15.70 4.32
CA GLU A 108 -18.27 15.16 5.36
C GLU A 108 -16.80 15.48 5.09
N TRP A 109 -16.38 15.44 3.83
CA TRP A 109 -14.95 15.52 3.45
C TRP A 109 -14.68 16.51 2.31
N GLY A 110 -15.70 17.14 1.77
CA GLY A 110 -15.54 18.15 0.73
C GLY A 110 -14.84 19.39 1.29
N MET A 111 -13.92 19.94 0.51
CA MET A 111 -13.42 21.30 0.78
C MET A 111 -14.51 22.31 0.45
N THR A 112 -14.63 23.36 1.26
CA THR A 112 -15.44 24.53 0.86
C THR A 112 -14.87 25.13 -0.43
N ASP A 113 -15.72 25.73 -1.27
CA ASP A 113 -15.29 26.30 -2.54
C ASP A 113 -14.09 27.26 -2.38
N SER A 114 -14.03 27.98 -1.25
CA SER A 114 -12.91 28.85 -0.87
C SER A 114 -11.61 28.10 -0.56
N GLU A 115 -11.67 26.88 -0.04
CA GLU A 115 -10.50 26.03 0.23
C GLU A 115 -10.03 25.32 -1.05
N ALA A 116 -10.97 24.95 -1.93
CA ALA A 116 -10.68 24.39 -3.23
C ALA A 116 -9.99 25.41 -4.17
N GLU A 117 -10.47 26.67 -4.18
CA GLU A 117 -9.82 27.76 -4.91
C GLU A 117 -8.43 28.10 -4.35
N ALA A 118 -8.27 28.06 -3.01
CA ALA A 118 -6.97 28.27 -2.38
C ALA A 118 -5.98 27.14 -2.67
N ALA A 119 -6.46 25.92 -2.87
CA ALA A 119 -5.63 24.77 -3.25
C ALA A 119 -5.26 24.80 -4.75
N ASP A 120 -6.16 25.22 -5.62
CA ASP A 120 -5.93 25.33 -7.08
C ASP A 120 -5.05 26.56 -7.43
N GLY A 121 -5.12 27.62 -6.63
CA GLY A 121 -4.26 28.82 -6.77
C GLY A 121 -2.83 28.65 -6.23
N GLN A 122 -2.54 27.58 -5.50
CA GLN A 122 -1.20 27.26 -5.03
C GLN A 122 -0.53 26.22 -5.93
N GLU A 123 -0.02 26.64 -7.07
CA GLU A 123 0.88 25.86 -7.95
C GLU A 123 2.20 25.44 -7.25
N MET A 124 2.38 25.77 -6.00
CA MET A 124 3.50 25.33 -5.17
C MET A 124 2.94 24.64 -3.94
N ALA A 125 2.99 23.31 -3.93
CA ALA A 125 2.91 22.55 -2.68
C ALA A 125 3.83 23.24 -1.65
N PRO A 126 3.33 23.57 -0.44
CA PRO A 126 4.13 24.30 0.55
C PRO A 126 5.45 23.58 0.74
N LYS A 127 6.57 24.30 0.59
CA LYS A 127 7.92 23.71 0.72
C LYS A 127 8.01 23.02 2.05
N MET A 128 8.22 21.70 2.02
CA MET A 128 8.32 20.89 3.23
C MET A 128 9.37 21.49 4.18
N THR A 129 8.95 21.71 5.40
CA THR A 129 9.83 22.18 6.48
C THR A 129 10.92 21.13 6.75
N GLY A 130 12.12 21.55 7.18
CA GLY A 130 13.23 20.63 7.47
C GLY A 130 12.85 19.51 8.44
N ARG A 131 11.99 19.78 9.41
CA ARG A 131 11.45 18.77 10.35
C ARG A 131 10.57 17.72 9.65
N GLN A 132 9.72 18.13 8.70
CA GLN A 132 8.88 17.21 7.92
C GLN A 132 9.72 16.30 7.02
N LYS A 133 10.78 16.84 6.40
CA LYS A 133 11.75 16.04 5.63
C LYS A 133 12.47 15.03 6.51
N ALA A 134 12.93 15.46 7.70
CA ALA A 134 13.57 14.56 8.65
C ALA A 134 12.64 13.42 9.09
N THR A 135 11.37 13.71 9.40
CA THR A 135 10.37 12.70 9.77
C THR A 135 10.13 11.71 8.64
N LEU A 136 10.03 12.18 7.39
CA LEU A 136 9.88 11.32 6.21
C LEU A 136 11.11 10.43 5.99
N ILE A 137 12.32 10.97 6.18
CA ILE A 137 13.56 10.20 6.04
C ILE A 137 13.63 9.12 7.12
N VAL A 138 13.33 9.45 8.38
CA VAL A 138 13.31 8.48 9.49
C VAL A 138 12.26 7.39 9.21
N PHE A 139 11.07 7.77 8.75
CA PHE A 139 10.01 6.83 8.39
C PHE A 139 10.46 5.89 7.25
N ALA A 140 11.03 6.43 6.17
CA ALA A 140 11.55 5.64 5.06
C ALA A 140 12.68 4.70 5.49
N LEU A 141 13.62 5.18 6.33
CA LEU A 141 14.69 4.36 6.88
C LEU A 141 14.16 3.20 7.73
N THR A 142 13.15 3.45 8.56
CA THR A 142 12.51 2.40 9.37
C THR A 142 11.91 1.31 8.48
N PHE A 143 11.26 1.69 7.38
CA PHE A 143 10.74 0.72 6.40
C PHE A 143 11.85 -0.08 5.72
N VAL A 144 12.94 0.58 5.31
CA VAL A 144 14.09 -0.10 4.70
C VAL A 144 14.71 -1.10 5.68
N ILE A 145 14.95 -0.69 6.93
CA ILE A 145 15.48 -1.58 7.96
C ILE A 145 14.55 -2.76 8.20
N MET A 146 13.25 -2.52 8.27
CA MET A 146 12.26 -3.57 8.43
C MET A 146 12.32 -4.57 7.27
N ILE A 147 12.35 -4.11 6.02
CA ILE A 147 12.46 -4.98 4.84
C ILE A 147 13.76 -5.79 4.87
N VAL A 148 14.88 -5.14 5.16
CA VAL A 148 16.20 -5.79 5.25
C VAL A 148 16.21 -6.85 6.35
N SER A 149 15.53 -6.61 7.48
CA SER A 149 15.44 -7.56 8.59
C SER A 149 14.62 -8.82 8.26
N PHE A 150 13.69 -8.74 7.30
CA PHE A 150 12.88 -9.89 6.88
C PHE A 150 13.53 -10.74 5.78
N ILE A 151 14.64 -10.30 5.19
CA ILE A 151 15.34 -11.08 4.17
C ILE A 151 16.08 -12.24 4.86
N PRO A 152 15.88 -13.49 4.44
CA PRO A 152 16.62 -14.64 4.97
C PRO A 152 18.06 -14.64 4.42
N TRP A 153 18.94 -13.86 5.03
CA TRP A 153 20.32 -13.66 4.60
C TRP A 153 21.14 -14.94 4.59
N GLU A 154 20.85 -15.87 5.52
CA GLU A 154 21.51 -17.17 5.60
C GLU A 154 21.28 -18.01 4.35
N ASP A 155 20.06 -18.02 3.81
CA ASP A 155 19.72 -18.74 2.58
C ASP A 155 20.36 -18.13 1.33
N LEU A 156 20.79 -16.86 1.41
CA LEU A 156 21.48 -16.13 0.36
C LEU A 156 23.02 -16.22 0.47
N GLY A 157 23.56 -16.97 1.45
CA GLY A 157 24.99 -17.19 1.65
C GLY A 157 25.72 -16.05 2.38
N PHE A 158 25.01 -15.19 3.08
CA PHE A 158 25.58 -14.12 3.90
C PHE A 158 25.60 -14.48 5.40
N ASP A 159 26.38 -15.51 5.77
CA ASP A 159 26.44 -16.07 7.13
C ASP A 159 26.93 -15.09 8.22
N GLY A 160 27.38 -13.90 7.86
CA GLY A 160 27.95 -12.93 8.78
C GLY A 160 27.07 -11.73 9.15
N PHE A 161 25.92 -11.55 8.49
CA PHE A 161 25.13 -10.33 8.67
C PHE A 161 24.11 -10.38 9.81
N VAL A 162 23.81 -11.57 10.33
CA VAL A 162 22.80 -11.79 11.39
C VAL A 162 23.42 -12.54 12.57
N ALA A 163 24.56 -12.10 13.07
CA ALA A 163 25.13 -12.60 14.34
C ALA A 163 24.29 -12.11 15.54
N GLY A 164 23.03 -12.54 15.66
CA GLY A 164 22.15 -12.13 16.75
C GLY A 164 20.76 -12.77 16.77
N GLN A 165 20.38 -13.50 15.76
CA GLN A 165 19.09 -14.21 15.70
C GLN A 165 19.26 -15.72 15.69
N SER A 166 19.94 -16.26 16.67
CA SER A 166 19.81 -17.68 17.02
C SER A 166 18.61 -17.82 17.95
N TYR A 167 17.51 -18.32 17.42
CA TYR A 167 16.38 -18.81 18.23
C TYR A 167 16.56 -20.30 18.49
#